data_30451a07a339039c759bdf798fb6215e
#
_entry.id   30451a07a339039c759bdf798fb6215e
#
_cell.length_a   1.000
_cell.length_b   1.000
_cell.length_c   1.000
_cell.angle_alpha   90.00
_cell.angle_beta   90.00
_cell.angle_gamma   90.00
#
_symmetry.space_group_name_H-M   'P 1'
#
loop_
_entity.id
_entity.type
_entity.pdbx_description
1 polymer ?
#
loop_
_entity_poly.entity_id
_entity_poly.type
_entity_poly.pdbx_seq_one_letter_code
_entity_poly.pdbx_strand_id
1 'polypeptide(L)'
;MSTAPNQRSVKIGEDERTGWSSDRPRRSGSAPRPADVSTRCRVLAPSSQLRYSPGSLLVIVSASADARDSFAARVLESPGLLLSVDRVKGLLTGKGAAEDVAAERAPELLDGAVQKRLEANETVVITAAGLDAEERERYVRMAHRLRRPRHVILVEAARDQVDEEQRPVLNDLRRRLDAGELGAEGFQTALRLGGQAVGELKRIVFRPEPRDD
;
A
#
# COMPACT_ATOMS: atom_id res chain seq x y z
N MET A 1 49.44 23.02 -63.41
CA MET A 1 48.23 23.88 -63.51
C MET A 1 47.21 23.30 -62.54
N SER A 2 47.11 23.87 -61.36
CA SER A 2 46.28 23.36 -60.25
C SER A 2 45.36 24.47 -59.85
N THR A 3 44.09 24.31 -60.02
CA THR A 3 43.05 25.24 -59.62
C THR A 3 42.33 24.66 -58.37
N ALA A 4 42.52 25.36 -57.25
CA ALA A 4 41.85 25.08 -55.98
C ALA A 4 40.39 25.62 -56.01
N PRO A 5 39.40 24.95 -55.46
CA PRO A 5 38.05 25.47 -55.32
C PRO A 5 37.93 26.36 -54.07
N ASN A 6 37.29 27.46 -54.31
CA ASN A 6 36.92 28.57 -53.44
C ASN A 6 35.98 28.13 -52.29
N GLN A 7 36.46 28.21 -51.05
CA GLN A 7 35.60 28.06 -49.87
C GLN A 7 34.84 29.36 -49.62
N ARG A 8 33.54 29.35 -49.83
CA ARG A 8 32.66 30.44 -49.40
C ARG A 8 32.29 30.24 -47.94
N SER A 9 32.86 31.09 -47.10
CA SER A 9 32.41 31.24 -45.72
C SER A 9 31.03 31.89 -45.71
N VAL A 10 30.04 31.19 -45.21
CA VAL A 10 28.72 31.76 -44.92
C VAL A 10 28.81 32.43 -43.55
N LYS A 11 28.72 33.76 -43.50
CA LYS A 11 28.52 34.53 -42.28
C LYS A 11 27.09 34.21 -41.78
N ILE A 12 26.99 33.53 -40.65
CA ILE A 12 25.72 33.38 -39.91
C ILE A 12 25.51 34.71 -39.16
N GLY A 13 24.47 35.44 -39.53
CA GLY A 13 24.08 36.68 -38.87
C GLY A 13 23.70 36.45 -37.40
N GLU A 14 24.11 37.36 -36.55
CA GLU A 14 23.95 37.34 -35.07
C GLU A 14 22.54 37.65 -34.58
N ASP A 15 21.50 37.64 -35.44
CA ASP A 15 20.18 38.18 -35.10
C ASP A 15 19.03 37.16 -34.98
N GLU A 16 19.33 35.89 -34.76
CA GLU A 16 18.23 34.92 -34.46
C GLU A 16 18.43 34.17 -33.12
N ARG A 17 18.73 34.91 -32.07
CA ARG A 17 18.42 34.45 -30.71
C ARG A 17 16.96 34.80 -30.35
N THR A 18 16.02 34.25 -31.09
CA THR A 18 14.65 34.16 -30.59
C THR A 18 14.65 33.14 -29.47
N GLY A 19 14.85 33.67 -28.25
CA GLY A 19 14.68 32.90 -27.04
C GLY A 19 13.30 32.24 -27.05
N TRP A 20 13.26 30.92 -27.00
CA TRP A 20 12.10 30.22 -26.63
C TRP A 20 11.83 30.51 -25.15
N SER A 21 11.15 31.64 -24.94
CA SER A 21 10.59 32.01 -23.68
C SER A 21 9.44 31.04 -23.40
N SER A 22 9.69 30.09 -22.52
CA SER A 22 8.68 29.18 -21.99
C SER A 22 7.74 29.87 -21.00
N ASP A 23 7.41 31.14 -21.23
CA ASP A 23 6.40 31.89 -20.50
C ASP A 23 4.98 31.53 -20.99
N ARG A 24 4.68 30.24 -20.98
CA ARG A 24 3.27 29.85 -20.83
C ARG A 24 2.91 30.07 -19.37
N PRO A 25 1.92 30.95 -19.08
CA PRO A 25 1.46 31.12 -17.72
C PRO A 25 1.06 29.74 -17.19
N ARG A 26 1.78 29.27 -16.18
CA ARG A 26 1.38 28.08 -15.43
C ARG A 26 -0.02 28.39 -14.93
N ARG A 27 -1.02 27.65 -15.41
CA ARG A 27 -2.37 27.71 -14.85
C ARG A 27 -2.24 27.35 -13.37
N SER A 28 -2.15 28.38 -12.54
CA SER A 28 -2.25 28.28 -11.10
C SER A 28 -3.67 27.84 -10.81
N GLY A 29 -3.85 26.61 -10.29
CA GLY A 29 -5.16 26.25 -9.75
C GLY A 29 -5.63 24.80 -9.86
N SER A 30 -4.87 23.88 -10.48
CA SER A 30 -5.21 22.47 -10.30
C SER A 30 -4.34 21.88 -9.20
N ALA A 31 -4.97 21.38 -8.14
CA ALA A 31 -4.28 20.56 -7.15
C ALA A 31 -3.46 19.48 -7.87
N PRO A 32 -2.23 19.19 -7.41
CA PRO A 32 -1.40 18.16 -8.03
C PRO A 32 -2.20 16.85 -8.10
N ARG A 33 -2.35 16.30 -9.31
CA ARG A 33 -3.02 15.02 -9.51
C ARG A 33 -2.32 13.98 -8.65
N PRO A 34 -3.07 13.19 -7.84
CA PRO A 34 -2.47 12.13 -7.04
C PRO A 34 -1.59 11.24 -7.92
N ALA A 35 -0.42 10.86 -7.41
CA ALA A 35 0.47 9.95 -8.14
C ALA A 35 -0.27 8.65 -8.46
N ASP A 36 -0.11 8.16 -9.69
CA ASP A 36 -0.63 6.86 -10.09
C ASP A 36 0.12 5.77 -9.32
N VAL A 37 -0.60 4.99 -8.52
CA VAL A 37 -0.06 3.90 -7.71
C VAL A 37 -0.26 2.53 -8.37
N SER A 38 -0.94 2.48 -9.51
CA SER A 38 -1.30 1.25 -10.21
C SER A 38 -0.09 0.38 -10.51
N THR A 39 -0.25 -0.93 -10.34
CA THR A 39 0.76 -1.94 -10.60
C THR A 39 0.11 -3.26 -10.99
N ARG A 40 0.92 -4.22 -11.49
CA ARG A 40 0.43 -5.57 -11.69
C ARG A 40 0.28 -6.27 -10.34
N CYS A 41 -0.92 -6.78 -10.04
CA CYS A 41 -1.19 -7.58 -8.85
C CYS A 41 -1.11 -9.07 -9.19
N ARG A 42 -0.33 -9.82 -8.42
CA ARG A 42 -0.29 -11.28 -8.49
C ARG A 42 -1.19 -11.86 -7.39
N VAL A 43 -2.15 -12.67 -7.76
CA VAL A 43 -2.97 -13.44 -6.82
C VAL A 43 -2.15 -14.64 -6.35
N LEU A 44 -1.99 -14.78 -5.04
CA LEU A 44 -1.26 -15.87 -4.41
C LEU A 44 -2.20 -17.02 -4.10
N ALA A 45 -1.65 -18.24 -4.16
CA ALA A 45 -2.33 -19.42 -3.64
C ALA A 45 -2.11 -19.55 -2.11
N PRO A 46 -3.08 -20.08 -1.36
CA PRO A 46 -2.89 -20.42 0.04
C PRO A 46 -1.70 -21.36 0.25
N SER A 47 -0.96 -21.15 1.33
CA SER A 47 0.18 -22.01 1.71
C SER A 47 0.33 -22.01 3.23
N SER A 48 1.10 -22.96 3.77
CA SER A 48 1.35 -23.02 5.21
C SER A 48 2.26 -21.89 5.73
N GLN A 49 3.01 -21.27 4.83
CA GLN A 49 3.89 -20.14 5.13
C GLN A 49 3.87 -19.13 3.99
N LEU A 50 3.71 -17.86 4.33
CA LEU A 50 3.93 -16.75 3.40
C LEU A 50 5.25 -16.08 3.71
N ARG A 51 5.94 -15.68 2.64
CA ARG A 51 7.19 -14.92 2.72
C ARG A 51 7.05 -13.62 1.95
N TYR A 52 7.38 -12.53 2.61
CA TYR A 52 7.46 -11.19 2.01
C TYR A 52 8.84 -10.58 2.25
N SER A 53 9.22 -9.62 1.43
CA SER A 53 10.46 -8.87 1.61
C SER A 53 10.42 -8.02 2.89
N PRO A 54 11.54 -7.82 3.58
CA PRO A 54 11.63 -6.84 4.64
C PRO A 54 11.26 -5.43 4.15
N GLY A 55 10.74 -4.59 5.05
CA GLY A 55 10.31 -3.23 4.71
C GLY A 55 9.02 -3.16 3.89
N SER A 56 8.27 -4.25 3.80
CA SER A 56 6.97 -4.31 3.11
C SER A 56 5.84 -3.73 3.97
N LEU A 57 4.82 -3.24 3.27
CA LEU A 57 3.49 -3.01 3.82
C LEU A 57 2.62 -4.23 3.55
N LEU A 58 2.02 -4.80 4.59
CA LEU A 58 0.97 -5.82 4.50
C LEU A 58 -0.32 -5.27 5.11
N VAL A 59 -1.40 -5.29 4.35
CA VAL A 59 -2.75 -4.92 4.82
C VAL A 59 -3.59 -6.18 4.97
N ILE A 60 -4.11 -6.40 6.16
CA ILE A 60 -5.03 -7.52 6.47
C ILE A 60 -6.43 -6.95 6.58
N VAL A 61 -7.35 -7.52 5.80
CA VAL A 61 -8.75 -7.08 5.68
C VAL A 61 -9.68 -8.23 6.02
N SER A 62 -10.76 -7.96 6.71
CA SER A 62 -11.87 -8.91 6.95
C SER A 62 -13.15 -8.12 7.20
N ALA A 63 -14.30 -8.74 6.91
CA ALA A 63 -15.60 -8.24 7.33
C ALA A 63 -15.85 -8.42 8.85
N SER A 64 -15.06 -9.27 9.52
CA SER A 64 -15.11 -9.47 10.97
C SER A 64 -13.80 -9.00 11.60
N ALA A 65 -13.88 -8.05 12.53
CA ALA A 65 -12.73 -7.56 13.28
C ALA A 65 -12.07 -8.70 14.09
N ASP A 66 -12.88 -9.53 14.75
CA ASP A 66 -12.39 -10.65 15.55
C ASP A 66 -11.64 -11.69 14.70
N ALA A 67 -12.20 -12.05 13.53
CA ALA A 67 -11.54 -12.98 12.61
C ALA A 67 -10.20 -12.42 12.12
N ARG A 68 -10.15 -11.13 11.76
CA ARG A 68 -8.97 -10.40 11.32
C ARG A 68 -7.88 -10.38 12.38
N ASP A 69 -8.23 -9.97 13.59
CA ASP A 69 -7.29 -9.73 14.68
C ASP A 69 -6.77 -11.04 15.26
N SER A 70 -7.64 -12.05 15.40
CA SER A 70 -7.24 -13.41 15.78
C SER A 70 -6.28 -14.02 14.75
N PHE A 71 -6.57 -13.84 13.46
CA PHE A 71 -5.70 -14.29 12.38
C PHE A 71 -4.33 -13.59 12.47
N ALA A 72 -4.30 -12.25 12.54
CA ALA A 72 -3.06 -11.49 12.61
C ALA A 72 -2.21 -11.90 13.83
N ALA A 73 -2.82 -12.04 15.00
CA ALA A 73 -2.12 -12.45 16.22
C ALA A 73 -1.49 -13.84 16.11
N ARG A 74 -2.15 -14.76 15.39
CA ARG A 74 -1.70 -16.13 15.24
C ARG A 74 -0.56 -16.29 14.24
N VAL A 75 -0.58 -15.56 13.12
CA VAL A 75 0.35 -15.80 12.00
C VAL A 75 1.59 -14.91 12.02
N LEU A 76 1.59 -13.81 12.77
CA LEU A 76 2.72 -12.90 12.85
C LEU A 76 3.72 -13.34 13.91
N GLU A 77 4.99 -13.55 13.51
CA GLU A 77 6.07 -13.93 14.45
C GLU A 77 6.33 -12.85 15.51
N SER A 78 6.10 -11.59 15.19
CA SER A 78 6.30 -10.47 16.10
C SER A 78 5.05 -9.61 16.20
N PRO A 79 4.43 -9.54 17.38
CA PRO A 79 3.28 -8.66 17.61
C PRO A 79 3.60 -7.17 17.39
N GLY A 80 4.88 -6.79 17.48
CA GLY A 80 5.33 -5.42 17.24
C GLY A 80 5.18 -4.94 15.80
N LEU A 81 5.04 -5.86 14.83
CA LEU A 81 4.83 -5.51 13.42
C LEU A 81 3.41 -4.99 13.18
N LEU A 82 2.45 -5.43 13.99
CA LEU A 82 1.04 -5.11 13.82
C LEU A 82 0.70 -3.72 14.34
N LEU A 83 0.11 -2.92 13.49
CA LEU A 83 -0.48 -1.62 13.79
C LEU A 83 -1.98 -1.65 13.47
N SER A 84 -2.80 -1.05 14.34
CA SER A 84 -4.22 -0.84 14.12
C SER A 84 -4.71 0.37 14.92
N VAL A 85 -5.84 0.94 14.51
CA VAL A 85 -6.48 2.03 15.23
C VAL A 85 -6.77 1.61 16.67
N ASP A 86 -7.30 0.40 16.89
CA ASP A 86 -7.66 -0.10 18.21
C ASP A 86 -6.44 -0.25 19.15
N ARG A 87 -5.30 -0.70 18.60
CA ARG A 87 -4.06 -0.77 19.39
C ARG A 87 -3.55 0.61 19.80
N VAL A 88 -3.62 1.59 18.88
CA VAL A 88 -3.23 2.96 19.18
C VAL A 88 -4.19 3.56 20.23
N LYS A 89 -5.50 3.36 20.04
CA LYS A 89 -6.53 3.77 21.00
C LYS A 89 -6.26 3.17 22.38
N GLY A 90 -6.01 1.85 22.46
CA GLY A 90 -5.68 1.17 23.71
C GLY A 90 -4.41 1.69 24.38
N LEU A 91 -3.39 2.08 23.62
CA LEU A 91 -2.18 2.72 24.17
C LEU A 91 -2.45 4.12 24.73
N LEU A 92 -3.33 4.89 24.10
CA LEU A 92 -3.71 6.22 24.56
C LEU A 92 -4.53 6.15 25.86
N THR A 93 -5.55 5.30 25.90
CA THR A 93 -6.39 5.09 27.09
C THR A 93 -5.57 4.52 28.25
N GLY A 94 -4.65 3.59 27.97
CA GLY A 94 -3.70 3.07 28.97
C GLY A 94 -2.75 4.12 29.55
N LYS A 95 -2.57 5.25 28.85
CA LYS A 95 -1.82 6.42 29.34
C LYS A 95 -2.71 7.49 29.97
N GLY A 96 -4.01 7.22 30.16
CA GLY A 96 -4.95 8.11 30.81
C GLY A 96 -5.69 9.07 29.89
N ALA A 97 -5.62 8.91 28.57
CA ALA A 97 -6.46 9.67 27.68
C ALA A 97 -7.93 9.24 27.79
N ALA A 98 -8.87 10.18 27.72
CA ALA A 98 -10.29 9.89 27.65
C ALA A 98 -10.60 9.12 26.34
N GLU A 99 -11.64 8.28 26.36
CA GLU A 99 -11.90 7.34 25.25
C GLU A 99 -12.27 8.05 23.95
N ASP A 100 -13.03 9.14 24.03
CA ASP A 100 -13.38 9.98 22.89
C ASP A 100 -12.14 10.67 22.30
N VAL A 101 -11.26 11.24 23.13
CA VAL A 101 -9.98 11.82 22.69
C VAL A 101 -9.07 10.76 22.07
N ALA A 102 -9.02 9.57 22.65
CA ALA A 102 -8.23 8.47 22.11
C ALA A 102 -8.76 8.00 20.75
N ALA A 103 -10.09 7.92 20.58
CA ALA A 103 -10.72 7.53 19.33
C ALA A 103 -10.48 8.57 18.22
N GLU A 104 -10.55 9.86 18.53
CA GLU A 104 -10.30 10.94 17.58
C GLU A 104 -8.82 10.98 17.11
N ARG A 105 -7.87 10.78 18.02
CA ARG A 105 -6.44 10.89 17.74
C ARG A 105 -5.79 9.63 17.18
N ALA A 106 -6.36 8.46 17.45
CA ALA A 106 -5.75 7.19 17.07
C ALA A 106 -5.47 7.04 15.57
N PRO A 107 -6.36 7.46 14.64
CA PRO A 107 -6.08 7.37 13.21
C PRO A 107 -4.88 8.20 12.76
N GLU A 108 -4.76 9.45 13.23
CA GLU A 108 -3.64 10.34 12.89
C GLU A 108 -2.31 9.79 13.43
N LEU A 109 -2.30 9.31 14.67
CA LEU A 109 -1.12 8.71 15.26
C LEU A 109 -0.71 7.39 14.59
N LEU A 110 -1.69 6.62 14.13
CA LEU A 110 -1.45 5.43 13.32
C LEU A 110 -0.76 5.80 12.02
N ASP A 111 -1.27 6.80 11.30
CA ASP A 111 -0.68 7.28 10.05
C ASP A 111 0.78 7.73 10.25
N GLY A 112 1.04 8.50 11.30
CA GLY A 112 2.40 8.92 11.65
C GLY A 112 3.33 7.75 11.99
N ALA A 113 2.82 6.74 12.71
CA ALA A 113 3.58 5.54 13.04
C ALA A 113 3.90 4.70 11.78
N VAL A 114 2.93 4.54 10.89
CA VAL A 114 3.11 3.85 9.61
C VAL A 114 4.15 4.57 8.76
N GLN A 115 4.00 5.88 8.58
CA GLN A 115 4.93 6.69 7.81
C GLN A 115 6.37 6.55 8.34
N LYS A 116 6.57 6.74 9.64
CA LYS A 116 7.88 6.66 10.29
C LYS A 116 8.55 5.30 10.10
N ARG A 117 7.80 4.20 10.27
CA ARG A 117 8.33 2.84 10.08
C ARG A 117 8.72 2.56 8.64
N LEU A 118 7.86 2.94 7.68
CA LEU A 118 8.16 2.77 6.26
C LEU A 118 9.37 3.59 5.84
N GLU A 119 9.56 4.80 6.37
CA GLU A 119 10.77 5.61 6.16
C GLU A 119 12.02 4.92 6.69
N ALA A 120 11.92 4.31 7.89
CA ALA A 120 13.00 3.54 8.48
C ALA A 120 13.26 2.17 7.79
N ASN A 121 12.55 1.86 6.70
CA ASN A 121 12.61 0.55 6.01
C ASN A 121 12.17 -0.61 6.90
N GLU A 122 11.33 -0.34 7.88
CA GLU A 122 10.74 -1.37 8.73
C GLU A 122 9.48 -1.94 8.08
N THR A 123 9.24 -3.23 8.34
CA THR A 123 8.00 -3.89 7.92
C THR A 123 6.82 -3.38 8.74
N VAL A 124 5.71 -3.14 8.06
CA VAL A 124 4.46 -2.70 8.66
C VAL A 124 3.35 -3.66 8.29
N VAL A 125 2.64 -4.16 9.28
CA VAL A 125 1.39 -4.91 9.09
C VAL A 125 0.25 -4.08 9.67
N ILE A 126 -0.78 -3.83 8.86
CA ILE A 126 -1.96 -3.07 9.26
C ILE A 126 -3.17 -3.99 9.20
N THR A 127 -3.99 -3.97 10.24
CA THR A 127 -5.37 -4.46 10.15
C THR A 127 -6.28 -3.29 9.82
N ALA A 128 -6.91 -3.33 8.63
CA ALA A 128 -7.85 -2.31 8.20
C ALA A 128 -9.12 -2.34 9.07
N ALA A 129 -9.66 -1.17 9.40
CA ALA A 129 -10.86 -1.09 10.23
C ALA A 129 -12.09 -1.67 9.53
N GLY A 130 -12.14 -1.57 8.20
CA GLY A 130 -13.24 -2.05 7.39
C GLY A 130 -12.83 -2.62 6.03
N LEU A 131 -13.80 -2.68 5.13
CA LEU A 131 -13.63 -3.18 3.76
C LEU A 131 -13.37 -2.03 2.75
N ASP A 132 -13.28 -0.79 3.20
CA ASP A 132 -13.22 0.37 2.34
C ASP A 132 -11.88 0.47 1.59
N ALA A 133 -11.99 0.75 0.29
CA ALA A 133 -10.82 0.95 -0.55
C ALA A 133 -10.00 2.18 -0.14
N GLU A 134 -10.68 3.25 0.28
CA GLU A 134 -10.05 4.52 0.64
C GLU A 134 -9.05 4.38 1.80
N GLU A 135 -9.41 3.61 2.84
CA GLU A 135 -8.49 3.32 3.94
C GLU A 135 -7.24 2.58 3.45
N ARG A 136 -7.43 1.54 2.61
CA ARG A 136 -6.30 0.77 2.05
C ARG A 136 -5.41 1.61 1.16
N GLU A 137 -6.01 2.42 0.28
CA GLU A 137 -5.27 3.30 -0.64
C GLU A 137 -4.41 4.32 0.10
N ARG A 138 -4.86 4.84 1.22
CA ARG A 138 -4.09 5.77 2.05
C ARG A 138 -2.72 5.18 2.42
N TYR A 139 -2.69 3.97 2.96
CA TYR A 139 -1.44 3.29 3.34
C TYR A 139 -0.62 2.85 2.12
N VAL A 140 -1.29 2.41 1.06
CA VAL A 140 -0.64 2.07 -0.20
C VAL A 140 0.10 3.28 -0.79
N ARG A 141 -0.50 4.47 -0.77
CA ARG A 141 0.14 5.71 -1.23
C ARG A 141 1.38 6.08 -0.41
N MET A 142 1.34 5.88 0.92
CA MET A 142 2.50 6.08 1.79
C MET A 142 3.65 5.14 1.39
N ALA A 143 3.37 3.84 1.28
CA ALA A 143 4.36 2.84 0.90
C ALA A 143 4.87 3.03 -0.55
N HIS A 144 4.00 3.44 -1.48
CA HIS A 144 4.37 3.72 -2.87
C HIS A 144 5.40 4.85 -2.97
N ARG A 145 5.16 5.97 -2.28
CA ARG A 145 6.10 7.11 -2.25
C ARG A 145 7.50 6.72 -1.79
N LEU A 146 7.57 5.75 -0.89
CA LEU A 146 8.82 5.22 -0.32
C LEU A 146 9.34 3.97 -1.06
N ARG A 147 8.70 3.59 -2.19
CA ARG A 147 9.04 2.42 -3.01
C ARG A 147 9.04 1.10 -2.22
N ARG A 148 8.13 0.98 -1.23
CA ARG A 148 7.99 -0.24 -0.42
C ARG A 148 7.08 -1.24 -1.11
N PRO A 149 7.36 -2.56 -1.00
CA PRO A 149 6.43 -3.60 -1.47
C PRO A 149 5.09 -3.52 -0.72
N ARG A 150 3.99 -3.84 -1.40
CA ARG A 150 2.61 -3.68 -0.91
C ARG A 150 1.82 -4.94 -1.17
N HIS A 151 1.27 -5.49 -0.11
CA HIS A 151 0.57 -6.77 -0.10
C HIS A 151 -0.77 -6.64 0.61
N VAL A 152 -1.76 -7.43 0.21
CA VAL A 152 -3.06 -7.50 0.87
C VAL A 152 -3.47 -8.95 1.11
N ILE A 153 -4.06 -9.21 2.26
CA ILE A 153 -4.69 -10.49 2.59
C ILE A 153 -6.14 -10.23 2.99
N LEU A 154 -7.07 -10.83 2.28
CA LEU A 154 -8.47 -10.90 2.69
C LEU A 154 -8.68 -12.20 3.49
N VAL A 155 -9.03 -12.04 4.76
CA VAL A 155 -9.42 -13.13 5.65
C VAL A 155 -10.95 -13.23 5.63
N GLU A 156 -11.47 -14.33 5.13
CA GLU A 156 -12.89 -14.58 5.08
C GLU A 156 -13.43 -14.82 6.50
N ALA A 157 -14.48 -14.09 6.84
CA ALA A 157 -15.25 -14.34 8.05
C ALA A 157 -16.34 -15.40 7.80
N ALA A 158 -16.82 -16.04 8.85
CA ALA A 158 -17.97 -16.92 8.78
C ALA A 158 -19.22 -16.10 8.36
N ARG A 159 -20.14 -16.74 7.65
CA ARG A 159 -21.29 -16.03 7.03
C ARG A 159 -22.16 -15.29 8.05
N ASP A 160 -22.27 -15.81 9.24
CA ASP A 160 -23.00 -15.26 10.38
C ASP A 160 -22.29 -14.08 11.06
N GLN A 161 -20.99 -13.88 10.75
CA GLN A 161 -20.18 -12.78 11.24
C GLN A 161 -20.09 -11.62 10.23
N VAL A 162 -20.83 -11.70 9.13
CA VAL A 162 -20.81 -10.67 8.08
C VAL A 162 -22.17 -9.98 8.04
N ASP A 163 -22.18 -8.70 8.35
CA ASP A 163 -23.37 -7.87 8.27
C ASP A 163 -23.91 -7.81 6.85
N GLU A 164 -25.24 -7.80 6.71
CA GLU A 164 -25.89 -7.77 5.39
C GLU A 164 -25.48 -6.55 4.57
N GLU A 165 -25.29 -5.42 5.21
CA GLU A 165 -24.86 -4.17 4.57
C GLU A 165 -23.43 -4.27 4.01
N GLN A 166 -22.56 -5.06 4.60
CA GLN A 166 -21.18 -5.26 4.16
C GLN A 166 -21.04 -6.28 3.02
N ARG A 167 -22.05 -7.15 2.83
CA ARG A 167 -21.98 -8.22 1.82
C ARG A 167 -21.73 -7.76 0.40
N PRO A 168 -22.36 -6.68 -0.12
CA PRO A 168 -22.07 -6.20 -1.46
C PRO A 168 -20.61 -5.74 -1.63
N VAL A 169 -20.07 -4.99 -0.66
CA VAL A 169 -18.68 -4.50 -0.66
C VAL A 169 -17.70 -5.67 -0.57
N LEU A 170 -17.98 -6.65 0.30
CA LEU A 170 -17.18 -7.86 0.43
C LEU A 170 -17.16 -8.67 -0.87
N ASN A 171 -18.31 -8.83 -1.54
CA ASN A 171 -18.40 -9.57 -2.79
C ASN A 171 -17.64 -8.87 -3.92
N ASP A 172 -17.70 -7.53 -4.00
CA ASP A 172 -16.90 -6.77 -4.96
C ASP A 172 -15.39 -6.92 -4.67
N LEU A 173 -14.99 -6.82 -3.41
CA LEU A 173 -13.59 -7.01 -3.01
C LEU A 173 -13.07 -8.42 -3.38
N ARG A 174 -13.88 -9.46 -3.14
CA ARG A 174 -13.56 -10.84 -3.55
C ARG A 174 -13.34 -10.95 -5.05
N ARG A 175 -14.29 -10.44 -5.84
CA ARG A 175 -14.22 -10.47 -7.29
C ARG A 175 -12.97 -9.76 -7.80
N ARG A 176 -12.70 -8.56 -7.30
CA ARG A 176 -11.52 -7.76 -7.69
C ARG A 176 -10.21 -8.43 -7.28
N LEU A 177 -10.18 -9.06 -6.11
CA LEU A 177 -9.01 -9.79 -5.63
C LEU A 177 -8.73 -11.00 -6.53
N ASP A 178 -9.76 -11.84 -6.78
CA ASP A 178 -9.63 -13.05 -7.58
C ASP A 178 -9.25 -12.73 -9.05
N ALA A 179 -9.65 -11.56 -9.57
CA ALA A 179 -9.27 -11.07 -10.89
C ALA A 179 -7.89 -10.37 -10.93
N GLY A 180 -7.23 -10.17 -9.79
CA GLY A 180 -5.97 -9.40 -9.72
C GLY A 180 -6.15 -7.90 -9.91
N GLU A 181 -7.39 -7.38 -9.86
CA GLU A 181 -7.73 -5.98 -10.07
C GLU A 181 -7.28 -5.05 -8.93
N LEU A 182 -6.85 -5.60 -7.78
CA LEU A 182 -6.30 -4.81 -6.68
C LEU A 182 -4.94 -4.15 -7.02
N GLY A 183 -4.38 -4.47 -8.17
CA GLY A 183 -3.27 -3.72 -8.75
C GLY A 183 -3.63 -2.26 -9.04
N ALA A 184 -4.88 -1.95 -9.37
CA ALA A 184 -5.36 -0.57 -9.53
C ALA A 184 -5.28 0.23 -8.21
N GLU A 185 -5.48 -0.41 -7.06
CA GLU A 185 -5.24 0.18 -5.73
C GLU A 185 -3.73 0.25 -5.39
N GLY A 186 -2.85 -0.39 -6.18
CA GLY A 186 -1.40 -0.38 -6.01
C GLY A 186 -0.82 -1.58 -5.27
N PHE A 187 -1.58 -2.64 -5.02
CA PHE A 187 -1.06 -3.86 -4.42
C PHE A 187 -0.32 -4.73 -5.45
N GLN A 188 0.85 -5.22 -5.07
CA GLN A 188 1.68 -6.11 -5.90
C GLN A 188 1.29 -7.58 -5.74
N THR A 189 0.78 -7.96 -4.57
CA THR A 189 0.22 -9.29 -4.34
C THR A 189 -1.06 -9.21 -3.53
N ALA A 190 -1.98 -10.12 -3.82
CA ALA A 190 -3.23 -10.29 -3.08
C ALA A 190 -3.43 -11.78 -2.76
N LEU A 191 -3.96 -12.06 -1.59
CA LEU A 191 -4.31 -13.41 -1.15
C LEU A 191 -5.68 -13.40 -0.50
N ARG A 192 -6.50 -14.38 -0.87
CA ARG A 192 -7.76 -14.65 -0.20
C ARG A 192 -7.66 -15.94 0.59
N LEU A 193 -8.02 -15.89 1.86
CA LEU A 193 -8.03 -17.02 2.77
C LEU A 193 -9.43 -17.26 3.30
N GLY A 194 -9.98 -18.44 3.07
CA GLY A 194 -11.30 -18.83 3.55
C GLY A 194 -11.32 -20.28 4.01
N GLY A 195 -12.28 -20.62 4.87
CA GLY A 195 -12.47 -21.97 5.37
C GLY A 195 -11.21 -22.56 6.01
N GLN A 196 -10.81 -23.74 5.56
CA GLN A 196 -9.63 -24.45 6.09
C GLN A 196 -8.32 -23.71 5.82
N ALA A 197 -8.19 -22.99 4.69
CA ALA A 197 -6.97 -22.28 4.33
C ALA A 197 -6.57 -21.20 5.36
N VAL A 198 -7.53 -20.62 6.08
CA VAL A 198 -7.24 -19.70 7.20
C VAL A 198 -6.44 -20.43 8.29
N GLY A 199 -6.82 -21.67 8.63
CA GLY A 199 -6.14 -22.50 9.64
C GLY A 199 -4.83 -23.12 9.15
N GLU A 200 -4.67 -23.33 7.85
CA GLU A 200 -3.49 -23.93 7.23
C GLU A 200 -2.29 -22.97 7.20
N LEU A 201 -2.53 -21.69 7.00
CA LEU A 201 -1.46 -20.69 7.10
C LEU A 201 -1.00 -20.57 8.55
N LYS A 202 0.24 -21.00 8.80
CA LYS A 202 0.82 -21.04 10.16
C LYS A 202 1.61 -19.79 10.49
N ARG A 203 2.30 -19.20 9.51
CA ARG A 203 3.14 -18.01 9.75
C ARG A 203 3.33 -17.14 8.51
N ILE A 204 3.54 -15.86 8.77
CA ILE A 204 3.98 -14.86 7.79
C ILE A 204 5.35 -14.36 8.22
N VAL A 205 6.34 -14.50 7.34
CA VAL A 205 7.72 -14.08 7.60
C VAL A 205 8.14 -12.97 6.64
N PHE A 206 8.91 -12.02 7.14
CA PHE A 206 9.48 -10.91 6.39
C PHE A 206 10.99 -11.06 6.33
N ARG A 207 11.45 -11.88 5.40
CA ARG A 207 12.87 -12.21 5.21
C ARG A 207 13.24 -12.13 3.72
N PRO A 208 14.51 -11.80 3.39
CA PRO A 208 14.98 -11.89 2.02
C PRO A 208 14.72 -13.31 1.45
N GLU A 209 14.54 -13.39 0.13
CA GLU A 209 14.53 -14.70 -0.53
C GLU A 209 15.86 -15.42 -0.25
N PRO A 210 15.81 -16.76 0.01
CA PRO A 210 17.03 -17.54 0.05
C PRO A 210 17.77 -17.34 -1.28
N ARG A 211 19.05 -17.06 -1.22
CA ARG A 211 19.90 -17.14 -2.41
C ARG A 211 20.14 -18.62 -2.65
N ASP A 212 19.75 -19.10 -3.82
CA ASP A 212 20.22 -20.40 -4.31
C ASP A 212 21.71 -20.21 -4.59
N ASP A 213 22.56 -20.76 -3.72
CA ASP A 213 24.01 -20.83 -3.91
C ASP A 213 24.35 -21.97 -4.88
#